data_6c0a0f4a4876abe0573ff5447d1ddb23
#
_entry.id   6c0a0f4a4876abe0573ff5447d1ddb23
#
_cell.length_a   1.000
_cell.length_b   1.000
_cell.length_c   1.000
_cell.angle_alpha   90.00
_cell.angle_beta   90.00
_cell.angle_gamma   90.00
#
_symmetry.space_group_name_H-M   'P 1'
#
loop_
_entity.id
_entity.type
_entity.pdbx_description
1 polymer ?
#
loop_
_entity_poly.entity_id
_entity_poly.type
_entity_poly.pdbx_seq_one_letter_code
_entity_poly.pdbx_strand_id
1 'polypeptide(L)'
;MGWSKTRRTGSATSPDYEAGELVKISKTTTLYATVFNRTMEKDISSANMSKPAIGMKYSKVIFVGDSRTAGMKATLNKQVSSSVTSDVSFIAKAGQGLSWFQSTGYTHLINEINKTKGSKPIAVVFNLGINDMANISNYISYMSDIASTLKSKNCKLFYMSVNPINSVMITKAGKGARTEAQVREFNSKIRSGLSLNYKYIDTYSVLMKKGYGTNSSYSGTDAASDDGLHYTTKTFKRIYYYCITYLNTGSIDASIY
;
A
#
# COMPACT_ATOMS: atom_id res chain seq x y z
N MET A 1 2.18 2.91 16.91
CA MET A 1 2.30 3.94 17.96
C MET A 1 1.19 4.95 17.79
N GLY A 2 0.68 5.51 18.88
CA GLY A 2 -0.28 6.59 18.92
C GLY A 2 -0.07 7.43 20.17
N TRP A 3 -1.00 8.32 20.47
CA TRP A 3 -0.92 9.26 21.60
C TRP A 3 -2.18 9.20 22.45
N SER A 4 -2.06 9.25 23.74
CA SER A 4 -3.18 9.25 24.69
C SER A 4 -3.13 10.47 25.61
N LYS A 5 -4.31 11.00 25.95
CA LYS A 5 -4.45 12.11 26.90
C LYS A 5 -4.09 11.71 28.32
N THR A 6 -4.16 10.44 28.63
CA THR A 6 -3.80 9.86 29.93
C THR A 6 -2.66 8.86 29.75
N ARG A 7 -1.77 8.80 30.76
CA ARG A 7 -0.71 7.80 30.78
C ARG A 7 -1.34 6.41 30.91
N ARG A 8 -1.08 5.54 29.95
CA ARG A 8 -1.59 4.16 29.95
C ARG A 8 -0.47 3.21 30.33
N THR A 9 -0.72 2.42 31.36
CA THR A 9 0.18 1.35 31.83
C THR A 9 -0.49 0.02 31.46
N GLY A 10 0.16 -0.79 30.60
CA GLY A 10 -0.34 -2.11 30.19
C GLY A 10 -0.44 -2.28 28.68
N SER A 11 -0.55 -3.54 28.24
CA SER A 11 -0.62 -3.92 26.84
C SER A 11 -1.97 -3.56 26.23
N ALA A 12 -1.91 -2.91 25.05
CA ALA A 12 -2.98 -2.89 24.04
C ALA A 12 -4.29 -2.19 24.38
N THR A 13 -4.24 -0.93 24.73
CA THR A 13 -5.42 -0.07 24.58
C THR A 13 -5.24 0.82 23.36
N SER A 14 -6.29 0.99 22.54
CA SER A 14 -6.27 1.94 21.42
C SER A 14 -5.88 3.33 21.92
N PRO A 15 -5.00 4.06 21.24
CA PRO A 15 -4.66 5.43 21.60
C PRO A 15 -5.87 6.35 21.40
N ASP A 16 -5.87 7.52 22.08
CA ASP A 16 -6.88 8.55 21.83
C ASP A 16 -6.65 9.23 20.47
N TYR A 17 -5.41 9.26 20.02
CA TYR A 17 -4.99 9.79 18.73
C TYR A 17 -4.04 8.81 18.05
N GLU A 18 -4.30 8.50 16.82
CA GLU A 18 -3.44 7.60 16.05
C GLU A 18 -2.14 8.30 15.62
N ALA A 19 -1.09 7.53 15.37
CA ALA A 19 0.15 8.10 14.85
C ALA A 19 -0.12 8.73 13.48
N GLY A 20 0.15 10.04 13.37
CA GLY A 20 -0.09 10.78 12.15
C GLY A 20 -1.45 11.44 12.03
N GLU A 21 -2.33 11.26 12.98
CA GLU A 21 -3.58 12.00 13.04
C GLU A 21 -3.32 13.50 13.28
N LEU A 22 -4.00 14.36 12.49
CA LEU A 22 -3.97 15.80 12.69
C LEU A 22 -5.00 16.17 13.75
N VAL A 23 -4.52 16.63 14.89
CA VAL A 23 -5.37 16.99 16.03
C VAL A 23 -5.32 18.50 16.26
N LYS A 24 -6.48 19.15 16.31
CA LYS A 24 -6.57 20.56 16.71
C LYS A 24 -6.45 20.65 18.23
N ILE A 25 -5.36 21.23 18.70
CA ILE A 25 -5.12 21.50 20.13
C ILE A 25 -5.53 22.94 20.42
N SER A 26 -6.56 23.13 21.25
CA SER A 26 -7.07 24.45 21.64
C SER A 26 -6.55 24.97 22.98
N LYS A 27 -5.87 24.12 23.75
CA LYS A 27 -5.26 24.44 25.04
C LYS A 27 -4.02 23.57 25.28
N THR A 28 -3.14 23.95 26.18
CA THR A 28 -1.99 23.14 26.59
C THR A 28 -2.44 21.73 26.92
N THR A 29 -1.89 20.73 26.24
CA THR A 29 -2.27 19.32 26.37
C THR A 29 -1.01 18.47 26.43
N THR A 30 -0.90 17.65 27.46
CA THR A 30 0.15 16.63 27.55
C THR A 30 -0.36 15.37 26.85
N LEU A 31 0.44 14.85 25.93
CA LEU A 31 0.16 13.59 25.24
C LEU A 31 1.20 12.55 25.63
N TYR A 32 0.75 11.36 25.95
CA TYR A 32 1.59 10.22 26.30
C TYR A 32 1.71 9.27 25.11
N ALA A 33 2.93 8.91 24.75
CA ALA A 33 3.16 7.92 23.70
C ALA A 33 2.55 6.57 24.09
N THR A 34 1.75 6.01 23.21
CA THR A 34 1.16 4.68 23.36
C THR A 34 1.81 3.75 22.35
N VAL A 35 2.50 2.73 22.85
CA VAL A 35 3.19 1.75 22.00
C VAL A 35 2.27 0.58 21.75
N PHE A 36 2.00 0.29 20.46
CA PHE A 36 1.34 -0.95 20.07
C PHE A 36 2.35 -2.10 20.13
N ASN A 37 1.92 -3.21 20.68
CA ASN A 37 2.74 -4.42 20.62
C ASN A 37 2.68 -4.99 19.18
N ARG A 38 3.80 -4.97 18.46
CA ARG A 38 3.94 -5.53 17.10
C ARG A 38 3.64 -7.04 17.01
N THR A 39 3.63 -7.75 18.14
CA THR A 39 3.32 -9.19 18.18
C THR A 39 1.87 -9.51 17.81
N MET A 40 1.01 -8.50 17.64
CA MET A 40 -0.38 -8.68 17.22
C MET A 40 -0.60 -8.72 15.71
N GLU A 41 0.45 -8.71 14.89
CA GLU A 41 0.33 -8.93 13.46
C GLU A 41 -0.13 -10.36 13.17
N LYS A 42 -1.44 -10.56 13.08
CA LYS A 42 -2.01 -11.85 12.72
C LYS A 42 -1.83 -12.13 11.24
N ASP A 43 -1.55 -13.37 10.92
CA ASP A 43 -1.50 -13.82 9.54
C ASP A 43 -2.90 -14.03 8.97
N ILE A 44 -3.07 -13.75 7.68
CA ILE A 44 -4.30 -14.08 6.97
C ILE A 44 -4.19 -15.51 6.45
N SER A 45 -5.16 -16.34 6.80
CA SER A 45 -5.21 -17.72 6.29
C SER A 45 -5.48 -17.73 4.78
N SER A 46 -4.97 -18.75 4.10
CA SER A 46 -5.22 -18.96 2.66
C SER A 46 -6.72 -19.02 2.32
N ALA A 47 -7.53 -19.60 3.22
CA ALA A 47 -8.98 -19.64 3.06
C ALA A 47 -9.63 -18.23 3.06
N ASN A 48 -9.11 -17.31 3.87
CA ASN A 48 -9.61 -15.94 3.88
C ASN A 48 -9.10 -15.15 2.66
N MET A 49 -7.90 -15.42 2.18
CA MET A 49 -7.36 -14.77 0.99
C MET A 49 -8.09 -15.16 -0.31
N SER A 50 -8.72 -16.32 -0.35
CA SER A 50 -9.50 -16.79 -1.51
C SER A 50 -10.92 -16.22 -1.58
N LYS A 51 -11.44 -15.60 -0.51
CA LYS A 51 -12.81 -15.08 -0.47
C LYS A 51 -13.11 -13.94 -1.46
N PRO A 52 -12.22 -12.94 -1.68
CA PRO A 52 -12.47 -11.91 -2.66
C PRO A 52 -12.16 -12.41 -4.08
N ALA A 53 -13.16 -12.89 -4.79
CA ALA A 53 -12.98 -13.33 -6.16
C ALA A 53 -12.85 -12.14 -7.14
N ILE A 54 -11.66 -11.93 -7.67
CA ILE A 54 -11.35 -10.86 -8.66
C ILE A 54 -12.21 -11.00 -9.90
N GLY A 55 -12.35 -12.20 -10.42
CA GLY A 55 -13.07 -12.51 -11.64
C GLY A 55 -14.56 -12.13 -11.65
N MET A 56 -15.16 -11.78 -10.52
CA MET A 56 -16.53 -11.28 -10.48
C MET A 56 -16.67 -9.89 -11.10
N LYS A 57 -15.72 -8.99 -10.91
CA LYS A 57 -15.78 -7.59 -11.38
C LYS A 57 -14.78 -7.23 -12.47
N TYR A 58 -13.63 -7.89 -12.48
CA TYR A 58 -12.50 -7.53 -13.34
C TYR A 58 -12.01 -8.76 -14.12
N SER A 59 -11.58 -8.55 -15.37
CA SER A 59 -10.87 -9.58 -16.13
C SER A 59 -9.46 -9.79 -15.59
N LYS A 60 -8.85 -8.74 -15.01
CA LYS A 60 -7.51 -8.77 -14.40
C LYS A 60 -7.33 -7.63 -13.42
N VAL A 61 -6.45 -7.84 -12.45
CA VAL A 61 -5.90 -6.79 -11.59
C VAL A 61 -4.40 -6.66 -11.87
N ILE A 62 -3.94 -5.46 -12.20
CA ILE A 62 -2.53 -5.17 -12.47
C ILE A 62 -2.03 -4.22 -11.40
N PHE A 63 -1.08 -4.68 -10.58
CA PHE A 63 -0.37 -3.84 -9.63
C PHE A 63 0.87 -3.25 -10.29
N VAL A 64 1.03 -1.94 -10.16
CA VAL A 64 2.20 -1.19 -10.67
C VAL A 64 2.90 -0.52 -9.50
N GLY A 65 4.20 -0.81 -9.30
CA GLY A 65 4.88 -0.25 -8.15
C GLY A 65 6.39 -0.49 -8.06
N ASP A 66 6.91 -0.25 -6.88
CA ASP A 66 8.33 -0.34 -6.53
C ASP A 66 8.69 -1.67 -5.81
N SER A 67 9.73 -1.63 -4.96
CA SER A 67 10.16 -2.80 -4.17
C SER A 67 9.07 -3.37 -3.26
N ARG A 68 8.16 -2.53 -2.76
CA ARG A 68 7.05 -2.97 -1.91
C ARG A 68 6.03 -3.79 -2.71
N THR A 69 5.74 -3.38 -3.93
CA THR A 69 4.91 -4.15 -4.86
C THR A 69 5.62 -5.44 -5.31
N ALA A 70 6.93 -5.38 -5.53
CA ALA A 70 7.74 -6.57 -5.82
C ALA A 70 7.75 -7.56 -4.64
N GLY A 71 7.87 -7.06 -3.41
CA GLY A 71 7.80 -7.87 -2.19
C GLY A 71 6.43 -8.51 -1.98
N MET A 72 5.36 -7.78 -2.26
CA MET A 72 4.00 -8.34 -2.26
C MET A 72 3.88 -9.48 -3.28
N LYS A 73 4.33 -9.29 -4.53
CA LYS A 73 4.39 -10.35 -5.56
C LYS A 73 5.14 -11.58 -5.07
N ALA A 74 6.36 -11.39 -4.55
CA ALA A 74 7.21 -12.47 -4.09
C ALA A 74 6.57 -13.25 -2.92
N THR A 75 5.93 -12.54 -1.98
CA THR A 75 5.21 -13.15 -0.86
C THR A 75 4.03 -13.98 -1.34
N LEU A 76 3.21 -13.44 -2.23
CA LEU A 76 2.05 -14.18 -2.76
C LEU A 76 2.48 -15.42 -3.52
N ASN A 77 3.49 -15.32 -4.38
CA ASN A 77 4.01 -16.46 -5.14
C ASN A 77 4.56 -17.59 -4.26
N LYS A 78 5.13 -17.26 -3.10
CA LYS A 78 5.72 -18.27 -2.20
C LYS A 78 4.74 -18.83 -1.18
N GLN A 79 3.78 -18.04 -0.72
CA GLN A 79 3.00 -18.35 0.47
C GLN A 79 1.49 -18.48 0.23
N VAL A 80 1.02 -18.22 -0.99
CA VAL A 80 -0.39 -18.24 -1.32
C VAL A 80 -0.63 -19.12 -2.54
N SER A 81 -1.75 -19.83 -2.57
CA SER A 81 -2.11 -20.66 -3.72
C SER A 81 -2.21 -19.81 -5.00
N SER A 82 -1.70 -20.32 -6.11
CA SER A 82 -1.78 -19.67 -7.41
C SER A 82 -3.22 -19.37 -7.86
N SER A 83 -4.21 -20.12 -7.36
CA SER A 83 -5.63 -19.86 -7.61
C SER A 83 -6.10 -18.50 -7.07
N VAL A 84 -5.46 -17.97 -6.02
CA VAL A 84 -5.78 -16.65 -5.45
C VAL A 84 -5.25 -15.51 -6.33
N THR A 85 -4.23 -15.76 -7.11
CA THR A 85 -3.51 -14.76 -7.91
C THR A 85 -3.58 -15.02 -9.41
N SER A 86 -4.44 -15.94 -9.87
CA SER A 86 -4.56 -16.32 -11.30
C SER A 86 -4.83 -15.13 -12.22
N ASP A 87 -5.65 -14.19 -11.76
CA ASP A 87 -6.03 -13.00 -12.50
C ASP A 87 -5.27 -11.74 -12.04
N VAL A 88 -4.07 -11.91 -11.48
CA VAL A 88 -3.24 -10.81 -10.97
C VAL A 88 -1.92 -10.76 -11.71
N SER A 89 -1.54 -9.55 -12.14
CA SER A 89 -0.21 -9.27 -12.68
C SER A 89 0.49 -8.18 -11.89
N PHE A 90 1.82 -8.22 -11.89
CA PHE A 90 2.66 -7.24 -11.19
C PHE A 90 3.70 -6.66 -12.14
N ILE A 91 3.70 -5.35 -12.25
CA ILE A 91 4.71 -4.56 -12.97
C ILE A 91 5.45 -3.76 -11.90
N ALA A 92 6.55 -4.30 -11.43
CA ALA A 92 7.25 -3.74 -10.28
C ALA A 92 8.76 -3.88 -10.41
N LYS A 93 9.49 -2.86 -9.96
CA LYS A 93 10.96 -2.86 -9.93
C LYS A 93 11.47 -2.18 -8.67
N ALA A 94 12.35 -2.86 -7.94
CA ALA A 94 12.93 -2.36 -6.70
C ALA A 94 13.69 -1.05 -6.90
N GLY A 95 13.55 -0.12 -5.94
CA GLY A 95 14.24 1.16 -5.93
C GLY A 95 13.74 2.19 -6.96
N GLN A 96 12.66 1.90 -7.66
CA GLN A 96 12.18 2.74 -8.76
C GLN A 96 11.03 3.68 -8.32
N GLY A 97 10.85 4.73 -9.11
CA GLY A 97 9.81 5.75 -8.95
C GLY A 97 9.20 6.15 -10.29
N LEU A 98 8.75 7.40 -10.39
CA LEU A 98 8.04 7.93 -11.55
C LEU A 98 8.86 7.82 -12.85
N SER A 99 10.14 8.19 -12.82
CA SER A 99 11.01 8.18 -14.01
C SER A 99 11.09 6.80 -14.66
N TRP A 100 11.26 5.74 -13.86
CA TRP A 100 11.21 4.37 -14.36
C TRP A 100 9.84 4.02 -14.93
N PHE A 101 8.77 4.44 -14.26
CA PHE A 101 7.44 4.16 -14.76
C PHE A 101 7.21 4.82 -16.12
N GLN A 102 7.63 6.07 -16.30
CA GLN A 102 7.56 6.79 -17.57
C GLN A 102 8.37 6.12 -18.68
N SER A 103 9.62 5.75 -18.40
CA SER A 103 10.56 5.22 -19.41
C SER A 103 10.32 3.74 -19.77
N THR A 104 9.82 2.95 -18.82
CA THR A 104 9.78 1.47 -18.97
C THR A 104 8.47 0.88 -18.49
N GLY A 105 8.04 1.22 -17.27
CA GLY A 105 6.89 0.61 -16.61
C GLY A 105 5.58 0.80 -17.36
N TYR A 106 5.40 1.96 -17.98
CA TYR A 106 4.20 2.28 -18.78
C TYR A 106 4.08 1.37 -20.01
N THR A 107 5.18 1.12 -20.73
CA THR A 107 5.19 0.18 -21.86
C THR A 107 4.83 -1.23 -21.41
N HIS A 108 5.37 -1.68 -20.26
CA HIS A 108 5.02 -2.99 -19.70
C HIS A 108 3.52 -3.04 -19.33
N LEU A 109 2.96 -1.96 -18.76
CA LEU A 109 1.54 -1.87 -18.43
C LEU A 109 0.66 -1.98 -19.69
N ILE A 110 0.95 -1.22 -20.73
CA ILE A 110 0.21 -1.26 -21.99
C ILE A 110 0.27 -2.66 -22.61
N ASN A 111 1.44 -3.28 -22.61
CA ASN A 111 1.60 -4.64 -23.13
C ASN A 111 0.76 -5.67 -22.33
N GLU A 112 0.71 -5.55 -21.02
CA GLU A 112 -0.07 -6.43 -20.16
C GLU A 112 -1.58 -6.23 -20.35
N ILE A 113 -2.02 -4.97 -20.47
CA ILE A 113 -3.42 -4.63 -20.80
C ILE A 113 -3.82 -5.24 -22.15
N ASN A 114 -3.00 -5.08 -23.18
CA ASN A 114 -3.29 -5.57 -24.53
C ASN A 114 -3.32 -7.11 -24.60
N LYS A 115 -2.59 -7.82 -23.73
CA LYS A 115 -2.63 -9.29 -23.61
C LYS A 115 -3.86 -9.80 -22.87
N THR A 116 -4.48 -8.96 -22.05
CA THR A 116 -5.62 -9.37 -21.21
C THR A 116 -6.86 -9.60 -22.07
N LYS A 117 -7.44 -10.79 -21.97
CA LYS A 117 -8.68 -11.16 -22.65
C LYS A 117 -9.86 -11.04 -21.70
N GLY A 118 -11.04 -10.82 -22.26
CA GLY A 118 -12.30 -10.75 -21.53
C GLY A 118 -13.00 -9.40 -21.69
N SER A 119 -14.31 -9.38 -21.40
CA SER A 119 -15.17 -8.19 -21.57
C SER A 119 -15.24 -7.30 -20.33
N LYS A 120 -14.88 -7.84 -19.16
CA LYS A 120 -14.87 -7.07 -17.91
C LYS A 120 -13.71 -6.09 -17.90
N PRO A 121 -13.82 -4.97 -17.15
CA PRO A 121 -12.73 -4.01 -17.05
C PRO A 121 -11.48 -4.62 -16.39
N ILE A 122 -10.33 -3.99 -16.61
CA ILE A 122 -9.07 -4.28 -15.92
C ILE A 122 -8.92 -3.28 -14.79
N ALA A 123 -8.64 -3.74 -13.57
CA ALA A 123 -8.26 -2.86 -12.48
C ALA A 123 -6.75 -2.61 -12.53
N VAL A 124 -6.34 -1.35 -12.64
CA VAL A 124 -4.93 -0.95 -12.55
C VAL A 124 -4.72 -0.22 -11.23
N VAL A 125 -3.86 -0.77 -10.37
CA VAL A 125 -3.58 -0.26 -9.03
C VAL A 125 -2.15 0.22 -8.96
N PHE A 126 -1.96 1.53 -8.84
CA PHE A 126 -0.65 2.14 -8.70
C PHE A 126 -0.24 2.24 -7.23
N ASN A 127 1.01 1.89 -6.93
CA ASN A 127 1.62 1.99 -5.61
C ASN A 127 3.10 2.41 -5.76
N LEU A 128 3.33 3.59 -6.30
CA LEU A 128 4.62 4.25 -6.44
C LEU A 128 4.72 5.44 -5.47
N GLY A 129 5.90 6.02 -5.31
CA GLY A 129 6.15 7.27 -4.62
C GLY A 129 7.09 7.19 -3.43
N ILE A 130 7.25 6.05 -2.76
CA ILE A 130 8.13 5.98 -1.58
C ILE A 130 9.59 6.32 -1.87
N ASN A 131 10.04 6.15 -3.09
CA ASN A 131 11.42 6.40 -3.49
C ASN A 131 11.67 7.84 -3.94
N ASP A 132 10.62 8.58 -4.28
CA ASP A 132 10.72 9.91 -4.88
C ASP A 132 9.53 10.83 -4.49
N MET A 133 9.14 10.82 -3.21
CA MET A 133 7.99 11.57 -2.67
C MET A 133 8.04 13.08 -2.98
N ALA A 134 9.24 13.67 -3.08
CA ALA A 134 9.39 15.08 -3.45
C ALA A 134 8.89 15.40 -4.86
N ASN A 135 8.74 14.38 -5.72
CA ASN A 135 8.34 14.53 -7.12
C ASN A 135 6.81 14.54 -7.33
N ILE A 136 6.04 14.84 -6.29
CA ILE A 136 4.57 14.69 -6.24
C ILE A 136 3.84 15.43 -7.38
N SER A 137 4.25 16.63 -7.73
CA SER A 137 3.60 17.41 -8.79
C SER A 137 3.70 16.72 -10.15
N ASN A 138 4.87 16.14 -10.46
CA ASN A 138 5.07 15.36 -11.68
C ASN A 138 4.28 14.05 -11.67
N TYR A 139 4.10 13.41 -10.49
CA TYR A 139 3.19 12.27 -10.36
C TYR A 139 1.77 12.65 -10.75
N ILE A 140 1.23 13.74 -10.19
CA ILE A 140 -0.15 14.18 -10.45
C ILE A 140 -0.32 14.51 -11.94
N SER A 141 0.61 15.28 -12.53
CA SER A 141 0.57 15.62 -13.95
C SER A 141 0.58 14.37 -14.82
N TYR A 142 1.62 13.55 -14.71
CA TYR A 142 1.78 12.37 -15.56
C TYR A 142 0.64 11.35 -15.43
N MET A 143 0.21 11.06 -14.21
CA MET A 143 -0.91 10.14 -13.99
C MET A 143 -2.22 10.68 -14.56
N SER A 144 -2.43 11.99 -14.51
CA SER A 144 -3.59 12.63 -15.15
C SER A 144 -3.54 12.52 -16.67
N ASP A 145 -2.38 12.73 -17.27
CA ASP A 145 -2.17 12.67 -18.71
C ASP A 145 -2.46 11.28 -19.29
N ILE A 146 -2.01 10.22 -18.62
CA ILE A 146 -2.22 8.84 -19.09
C ILE A 146 -3.64 8.28 -18.81
N ALA A 147 -4.41 8.96 -17.95
CA ALA A 147 -5.68 8.41 -17.47
C ALA A 147 -6.70 8.17 -18.59
N SER A 148 -6.82 9.09 -19.56
CA SER A 148 -7.74 8.95 -20.69
C SER A 148 -7.39 7.73 -21.54
N THR A 149 -6.10 7.57 -21.86
CA THR A 149 -5.60 6.42 -22.63
C THR A 149 -5.87 5.08 -21.94
N LEU A 150 -5.64 5.01 -20.61
CA LEU A 150 -5.93 3.79 -19.86
C LEU A 150 -7.44 3.49 -19.79
N LYS A 151 -8.26 4.53 -19.58
CA LYS A 151 -9.73 4.38 -19.57
C LYS A 151 -10.29 3.92 -20.91
N SER A 152 -9.76 4.41 -22.05
CA SER A 152 -10.17 3.97 -23.38
C SER A 152 -9.86 2.48 -23.65
N LYS A 153 -8.90 1.91 -22.90
CA LYS A 153 -8.59 0.47 -22.90
C LYS A 153 -9.39 -0.33 -21.85
N ASN A 154 -10.57 0.16 -21.47
CA ASN A 154 -11.43 -0.45 -20.45
C ASN A 154 -10.76 -0.66 -19.07
N CYS A 155 -9.88 0.24 -18.68
CA CYS A 155 -9.25 0.19 -17.35
C CYS A 155 -10.03 1.01 -16.32
N LYS A 156 -10.14 0.49 -15.09
CA LYS A 156 -10.53 1.22 -13.90
C LYS A 156 -9.27 1.53 -13.10
N LEU A 157 -9.07 2.80 -12.79
CA LEU A 157 -7.82 3.30 -12.26
C LEU A 157 -7.90 3.52 -10.74
N PHE A 158 -6.90 3.03 -10.04
CA PHE A 158 -6.78 3.13 -8.59
C PHE A 158 -5.37 3.59 -8.21
N TYR A 159 -5.29 4.40 -7.16
CA TYR A 159 -4.02 4.71 -6.53
C TYR A 159 -4.07 4.24 -5.07
N MET A 160 -3.29 3.23 -4.75
CA MET A 160 -3.13 2.76 -3.38
C MET A 160 -2.16 3.68 -2.66
N SER A 161 -2.49 4.08 -1.45
CA SER A 161 -1.64 4.93 -0.62
C SER A 161 -0.20 4.40 -0.54
N VAL A 162 0.76 5.29 -0.47
CA VAL A 162 2.09 4.94 0.04
C VAL A 162 1.88 4.51 1.50
N ASN A 163 2.16 3.25 1.78
CA ASN A 163 1.93 2.65 3.08
C ASN A 163 2.94 3.13 4.13
N PRO A 164 2.63 3.01 5.44
CA PRO A 164 3.44 3.57 6.51
C PRO A 164 4.86 3.00 6.55
N ILE A 165 5.77 3.72 7.20
CA ILE A 165 7.17 3.38 7.36
C ILE A 165 7.57 3.36 8.84
N ASN A 166 8.73 2.80 9.15
CA ASN A 166 9.36 2.96 10.44
C ASN A 166 10.62 3.82 10.28
N SER A 167 10.47 5.13 10.44
CA SER A 167 11.55 6.10 10.21
C SER A 167 12.79 5.84 11.06
N VAL A 168 12.61 5.33 12.30
CA VAL A 168 13.74 4.98 13.18
C VAL A 168 14.56 3.83 12.58
N MET A 169 13.90 2.79 12.10
CA MET A 169 14.58 1.65 11.50
C MET A 169 15.20 1.99 10.15
N ILE A 170 14.54 2.84 9.34
CA ILE A 170 15.10 3.37 8.10
C ILE A 170 16.45 4.05 8.35
N THR A 171 16.51 4.94 9.36
CA THR A 171 17.74 5.62 9.73
C THR A 171 18.81 4.65 10.20
N LYS A 172 18.47 3.70 11.07
CA LYS A 172 19.40 2.65 11.53
C LYS A 172 19.94 1.78 10.40
N ALA A 173 19.13 1.50 9.40
CA ALA A 173 19.49 0.68 8.25
C ALA A 173 20.20 1.47 7.13
N GLY A 174 20.43 2.77 7.29
CA GLY A 174 21.11 3.59 6.27
C GLY A 174 20.36 3.73 4.94
N LYS A 175 19.02 3.60 4.94
CA LYS A 175 18.20 3.58 3.71
C LYS A 175 17.80 4.97 3.19
N GLY A 176 18.48 6.03 3.65
CA GLY A 176 18.15 7.41 3.32
C GLY A 176 16.92 7.92 4.09
N ALA A 177 16.96 9.18 4.48
CA ALA A 177 15.94 9.78 5.35
C ALA A 177 14.56 9.80 4.67
N ARG A 178 13.59 9.20 5.32
CA ARG A 178 12.16 9.26 4.98
C ARG A 178 11.35 9.43 6.26
N THR A 179 10.36 10.29 6.24
CA THR A 179 9.51 10.56 7.41
C THR A 179 8.05 10.22 7.13
N GLU A 180 7.33 9.86 8.19
CA GLU A 180 5.87 9.69 8.11
C GLU A 180 5.15 10.96 7.65
N ALA A 181 5.68 12.14 8.00
CA ALA A 181 5.14 13.41 7.52
C ALA A 181 5.18 13.51 5.99
N GLN A 182 6.30 13.12 5.36
CA GLN A 182 6.42 13.10 3.91
C GLN A 182 5.45 12.09 3.28
N VAL A 183 5.29 10.92 3.88
CA VAL A 183 4.32 9.91 3.41
C VAL A 183 2.90 10.46 3.45
N ARG A 184 2.50 11.10 4.55
CA ARG A 184 1.16 11.69 4.67
C ARG A 184 0.94 12.83 3.70
N GLU A 185 1.91 13.70 3.52
CA GLU A 185 1.83 14.81 2.57
C GLU A 185 1.67 14.28 1.14
N PHE A 186 2.50 13.29 0.74
CA PHE A 186 2.39 12.64 -0.56
C PHE A 186 0.99 12.04 -0.77
N ASN A 187 0.52 11.24 0.20
CA ASN A 187 -0.78 10.60 0.15
C ASN A 187 -1.93 11.61 0.04
N SER A 188 -1.89 12.69 0.81
CA SER A 188 -2.89 13.76 0.76
C SER A 188 -2.96 14.42 -0.62
N LYS A 189 -1.80 14.78 -1.18
CA LYS A 189 -1.71 15.43 -2.49
C LYS A 189 -2.12 14.49 -3.64
N ILE A 190 -1.71 13.22 -3.60
CA ILE A 190 -2.15 12.21 -4.59
C ILE A 190 -3.66 12.01 -4.52
N ARG A 191 -4.23 11.85 -3.32
CA ARG A 191 -5.67 11.67 -3.14
C ARG A 191 -6.48 12.82 -3.72
N SER A 192 -6.09 14.07 -3.46
CA SER A 192 -6.78 15.24 -4.00
C SER A 192 -6.51 15.45 -5.49
N GLY A 193 -5.24 15.40 -5.91
CA GLY A 193 -4.82 15.72 -7.27
C GLY A 193 -5.28 14.70 -8.33
N LEU A 194 -5.50 13.44 -7.95
CA LEU A 194 -5.95 12.39 -8.86
C LEU A 194 -7.43 12.03 -8.74
N SER A 195 -8.20 12.72 -7.90
CA SER A 195 -9.59 12.36 -7.54
C SER A 195 -10.56 12.27 -8.72
N LEU A 196 -10.32 13.01 -9.80
CA LEU A 196 -11.16 12.98 -11.01
C LEU A 196 -11.01 11.69 -11.82
N ASN A 197 -9.84 11.07 -11.77
CA ASN A 197 -9.50 9.96 -12.65
C ASN A 197 -9.26 8.64 -11.92
N TYR A 198 -8.84 8.69 -10.67
CA TYR A 198 -8.44 7.55 -9.86
C TYR A 198 -9.27 7.42 -8.60
N LYS A 199 -9.65 6.19 -8.25
CA LYS A 199 -10.14 5.91 -6.91
C LYS A 199 -8.96 5.67 -5.96
N TYR A 200 -8.99 6.31 -4.81
CA TYR A 200 -7.94 6.17 -3.81
C TYR A 200 -8.22 5.00 -2.89
N ILE A 201 -7.24 4.12 -2.68
CA ILE A 201 -7.32 2.99 -1.75
C ILE A 201 -6.45 3.31 -0.53
N ASP A 202 -7.08 3.63 0.60
CA ASP A 202 -6.40 4.07 1.82
C ASP A 202 -5.93 2.89 2.69
N THR A 203 -4.99 2.12 2.19
CA THR A 203 -4.35 1.06 2.98
C THR A 203 -3.45 1.61 4.09
N TYR A 204 -2.93 2.85 3.93
CA TYR A 204 -2.13 3.53 4.94
C TYR A 204 -2.87 3.65 6.27
N SER A 205 -4.05 4.24 6.27
CA SER A 205 -4.83 4.46 7.49
C SER A 205 -5.24 3.15 8.17
N VAL A 206 -5.54 2.12 7.37
CA VAL A 206 -5.87 0.81 7.92
C VAL A 206 -4.66 0.15 8.58
N LEU A 207 -3.49 0.20 7.96
CA LEU A 207 -2.25 -0.34 8.53
C LEU A 207 -1.82 0.43 9.79
N MET A 208 -1.97 1.76 9.80
CA MET A 208 -1.72 2.56 11.01
C MET A 208 -2.64 2.16 12.17
N LYS A 209 -3.90 1.92 11.90
CA LYS A 209 -4.90 1.52 12.89
C LYS A 209 -4.70 0.09 13.39
N LYS A 210 -4.40 -0.82 12.48
CA LYS A 210 -4.40 -2.26 12.73
C LYS A 210 -2.99 -2.84 12.97
N GLY A 211 -1.96 -2.03 12.77
CA GLY A 211 -0.57 -2.43 12.89
C GLY A 211 0.01 -3.02 11.61
N TYR A 212 1.32 -2.98 11.50
CA TYR A 212 2.11 -3.53 10.41
C TYR A 212 3.49 -3.92 10.92
N GLY A 213 4.12 -4.88 10.29
CA GLY A 213 5.51 -5.25 10.53
C GLY A 213 6.39 -4.81 9.37
N THR A 214 7.58 -4.29 9.70
CA THR A 214 8.62 -4.02 8.70
C THR A 214 9.72 -5.08 8.77
N ASN A 215 10.42 -5.27 7.64
CA ASN A 215 11.44 -6.27 7.47
C ASN A 215 12.44 -5.80 6.40
N SER A 216 13.65 -6.31 6.37
CA SER A 216 14.65 -5.92 5.36
C SER A 216 14.55 -6.74 4.07
N SER A 217 13.76 -7.79 4.02
CA SER A 217 13.56 -8.64 2.86
C SER A 217 12.29 -8.25 2.10
N TYR A 218 12.34 -8.35 0.78
CA TYR A 218 11.18 -8.28 -0.11
C TYR A 218 11.18 -9.45 -1.10
N SER A 219 11.78 -10.57 -0.70
CA SER A 219 11.91 -11.78 -1.51
C SER A 219 10.83 -12.84 -1.25
N GLY A 220 9.82 -12.52 -0.43
CA GLY A 220 8.72 -13.42 -0.06
C GLY A 220 9.02 -14.31 1.14
N THR A 221 10.09 -14.01 1.88
CA THR A 221 10.43 -14.59 3.19
C THR A 221 10.93 -13.48 4.09
N ASP A 222 10.68 -13.60 5.38
CA ASP A 222 11.13 -12.62 6.37
C ASP A 222 12.62 -12.85 6.70
N ALA A 223 13.39 -11.76 6.79
CA ALA A 223 14.76 -11.75 7.28
C ALA A 223 14.79 -11.47 8.79
N ALA A 224 15.92 -11.73 9.42
CA ALA A 224 16.14 -11.42 10.84
C ALA A 224 16.26 -9.91 11.11
N SER A 225 16.64 -9.12 10.09
CA SER A 225 16.80 -7.66 10.19
C SER A 225 15.54 -6.92 9.74
N ASP A 226 15.42 -5.67 10.19
CA ASP A 226 14.33 -4.75 9.85
C ASP A 226 14.93 -3.45 9.29
N ASP A 227 14.51 -3.04 8.09
CA ASP A 227 14.96 -1.81 7.46
C ASP A 227 13.93 -0.67 7.56
N GLY A 228 12.80 -0.92 8.18
CA GLY A 228 11.74 0.07 8.38
C GLY A 228 10.97 0.44 7.10
N LEU A 229 11.37 -0.09 5.95
CA LEU A 229 10.87 0.29 4.63
C LEU A 229 10.04 -0.83 3.97
N HIS A 230 10.56 -2.03 3.92
CA HIS A 230 9.87 -3.20 3.37
C HIS A 230 9.01 -3.86 4.47
N TYR A 231 8.09 -4.71 4.07
CA TYR A 231 7.14 -5.31 5.01
C TYR A 231 7.42 -6.79 5.26
N THR A 232 6.96 -7.25 6.43
CA THR A 232 6.84 -8.69 6.69
C THR A 232 5.91 -9.35 5.68
N THR A 233 6.09 -10.64 5.48
CA THR A 233 5.21 -11.43 4.59
C THR A 233 3.75 -11.36 5.03
N LYS A 234 3.47 -11.30 6.34
CA LYS A 234 2.12 -11.12 6.89
C LYS A 234 1.51 -9.78 6.48
N THR A 235 2.28 -8.69 6.59
CA THR A 235 1.81 -7.36 6.16
C THR A 235 1.58 -7.29 4.66
N PHE A 236 2.45 -7.88 3.83
CA PHE A 236 2.24 -7.95 2.38
C PHE A 236 0.94 -8.67 2.01
N LYS A 237 0.64 -9.80 2.64
CA LYS A 237 -0.64 -10.51 2.43
C LYS A 237 -1.84 -9.65 2.80
N ARG A 238 -1.77 -8.89 3.92
CA ARG A 238 -2.84 -7.99 4.33
C ARG A 238 -3.03 -6.82 3.37
N ILE A 239 -1.96 -6.19 2.90
CA ILE A 239 -2.04 -5.12 1.91
C ILE A 239 -2.76 -5.61 0.65
N TYR A 240 -2.38 -6.77 0.14
CA TYR A 240 -3.06 -7.41 -0.99
C TYR A 240 -4.54 -7.61 -0.70
N TYR A 241 -4.87 -8.26 0.41
CA TYR A 241 -6.25 -8.54 0.80
C TYR A 241 -7.09 -7.26 0.92
N TYR A 242 -6.57 -6.22 1.58
CA TYR A 242 -7.26 -4.94 1.70
C TYR A 242 -7.53 -4.31 0.33
N CYS A 243 -6.57 -4.38 -0.56
CA CYS A 243 -6.74 -3.86 -1.91
C CYS A 243 -7.83 -4.65 -2.66
N ILE A 244 -7.78 -5.98 -2.65
CA ILE A 244 -8.76 -6.81 -3.35
C ILE A 244 -10.18 -6.65 -2.78
N THR A 245 -10.33 -6.55 -1.47
CA THR A 245 -11.65 -6.28 -0.85
C THR A 245 -12.18 -4.92 -1.29
N TYR A 246 -11.34 -3.89 -1.31
CA TYR A 246 -11.74 -2.58 -1.82
C TYR A 246 -12.17 -2.63 -3.30
N LEU A 247 -11.44 -3.31 -4.15
CA LEU A 247 -11.78 -3.46 -5.56
C LEU A 247 -13.16 -4.10 -5.75
N ASN A 248 -13.50 -5.07 -4.91
CA ASN A 248 -14.76 -5.79 -4.99
C ASN A 248 -15.95 -5.05 -4.38
N THR A 249 -15.75 -4.33 -3.27
CA THR A 249 -16.86 -3.77 -2.48
C THR A 249 -16.89 -2.24 -2.47
N GLY A 250 -15.76 -1.59 -2.76
CA GLY A 250 -15.57 -0.14 -2.60
C GLY A 250 -15.10 0.27 -1.20
N SER A 251 -14.93 -0.70 -0.28
CA SER A 251 -14.41 -0.49 1.07
C SER A 251 -13.37 -1.55 1.43
N ILE A 252 -12.45 -1.20 2.33
CA ILE A 252 -11.46 -2.16 2.83
C ILE A 252 -12.11 -2.99 3.94
N ASP A 253 -12.09 -4.31 3.78
CA ASP A 253 -12.44 -5.21 4.88
C ASP A 253 -11.23 -5.39 5.80
N ALA A 254 -11.29 -4.72 6.94
CA ALA A 254 -10.28 -4.80 7.98
C ALA A 254 -10.74 -5.65 9.18
N SER A 255 -11.78 -6.45 9.05
CA SER A 255 -12.31 -7.30 10.13
C SER A 255 -11.46 -8.56 10.36
N ILE A 256 -10.64 -8.96 9.39
CA ILE A 256 -9.81 -10.17 9.45
C ILE A 256 -8.51 -9.88 10.22
N TYR A 257 -8.53 -10.22 11.50
CA TYR A 257 -7.37 -10.21 12.40
C TYR A 257 -7.24 -11.53 13.15
#